data_cf515c35c1e340f4f429d3f69cbf0bb9
#
_entry.id   cf515c35c1e340f4f429d3f69cbf0bb9
#
_cell.length_a   1.000
_cell.length_b   1.000
_cell.length_c   1.000
_cell.angle_alpha   90.00
_cell.angle_beta   90.00
_cell.angle_gamma   90.00
#
_symmetry.space_group_name_H-M   'P 1'
#
loop_
_entity.id
_entity.type
_entity.pdbx_description
1 polymer ?
#
loop_
_entity_poly.entity_id
_entity_poly.type
_entity_poly.pdbx_seq_one_letter_code
_entity_poly.pdbx_strand_id
1 'polypeptide(L)' 'IPAPTPGNIVRLEVAVGESIVKEQTLLVMEAMKMESEVKSPQAGIVQAVHVQAGNTVQTGDTLITMNT' A
#
# COMPACT_ATOMS: atom_id res chain seq x y z
N ILE A 1 2.77 3.93 5.81
CA ILE A 1 3.32 3.86 4.44
C ILE A 1 2.55 4.82 3.56
N PRO A 2 3.15 5.93 3.20
CA PRO A 2 2.49 6.92 2.36
C PRO A 2 2.55 6.54 0.88
N ALA A 3 1.65 7.10 0.10
CA ALA A 3 1.66 6.93 -1.34
C ALA A 3 2.86 7.68 -1.94
N PRO A 4 3.65 7.02 -2.79
CA PRO A 4 4.82 7.68 -3.38
C PRO A 4 4.45 8.65 -4.50
N THR A 5 3.27 8.51 -5.08
CA THR A 5 2.82 9.31 -6.21
C THR A 5 1.29 9.29 -6.24
N PRO A 6 0.63 10.31 -6.82
CA PRO A 6 -0.83 10.24 -6.97
C PRO A 6 -1.20 9.15 -7.97
N GLY A 7 -2.31 8.49 -7.74
CA GLY A 7 -2.77 7.42 -8.60
C GLY A 7 -3.99 6.71 -8.05
N ASN A 8 -4.32 5.57 -8.64
CA ASN A 8 -5.47 4.75 -8.25
C ASN A 8 -4.98 3.43 -7.68
N ILE A 9 -5.66 2.95 -6.67
CA ILE A 9 -5.36 1.63 -6.10
C ILE A 9 -6.00 0.57 -6.99
N VAL A 10 -5.17 -0.29 -7.56
CA VAL A 10 -5.64 -1.38 -8.44
C VAL A 10 -6.14 -2.53 -7.60
N ARG A 11 -5.34 -2.96 -6.62
CA ARG A 11 -5.73 -4.04 -5.72
C ARG A 11 -4.87 -4.00 -4.46
N LEU A 12 -5.38 -4.62 -3.41
CA LEU A 12 -4.65 -4.81 -2.16
C LEU A 12 -4.17 -6.26 -2.11
N GLU A 13 -2.92 -6.42 -1.65
CA GLU A 13 -2.30 -7.74 -1.52
C GLU A 13 -2.24 -8.18 -0.07
N VAL A 14 -2.66 -7.35 0.87
CA VAL A 14 -2.57 -7.63 2.30
C VAL A 14 -3.88 -7.24 3.01
N ALA A 15 -4.04 -7.75 4.22
CA ALA A 15 -5.20 -7.45 5.07
C ALA A 15 -4.73 -7.12 6.48
N VAL A 16 -5.62 -6.47 7.25
CA VAL A 16 -5.35 -6.13 8.65
C VAL A 16 -5.01 -7.41 9.42
N GLY A 17 -3.95 -7.36 10.20
CA GLY A 17 -3.48 -8.48 11.00
C GLY A 17 -2.49 -9.38 10.30
N GLU A 18 -2.24 -9.15 9.02
CA GLU A 18 -1.31 -9.98 8.26
C GLU A 18 0.14 -9.63 8.62
N SER A 19 0.96 -10.67 8.73
CA SER A 19 2.39 -10.51 8.99
C SER A 19 3.12 -10.26 7.67
N ILE A 20 3.91 -9.20 7.62
CA ILE A 20 4.58 -8.72 6.42
C ILE A 20 6.08 -8.83 6.59
N VAL A 21 6.78 -9.26 5.54
CA VAL A 21 8.24 -9.25 5.52
C VAL A 21 8.73 -8.07 4.69
N LYS A 22 10.00 -7.72 4.87
CA LYS A 22 10.62 -6.65 4.11
C LYS A 22 10.52 -6.94 2.61
N GLU A 23 10.21 -5.93 1.82
CA GLU A 23 10.08 -5.99 0.36
C GLU A 23 8.82 -6.72 -0.12
N GLN A 24 7.95 -7.16 0.79
CA GLN A 24 6.70 -7.78 0.39
C GLN A 24 5.78 -6.74 -0.26
N THR A 25 5.13 -7.13 -1.35
CA THR A 25 4.17 -6.26 -2.03
C THR A 25 2.93 -6.08 -1.17
N LEU A 26 2.62 -4.83 -0.86
CA LEU A 26 1.45 -4.48 -0.04
C LEU A 26 0.23 -4.23 -0.88
N LEU A 27 0.40 -3.51 -1.98
CA LEU A 27 -0.68 -3.22 -2.90
C LEU A 27 -0.11 -2.87 -4.26
N VAL A 28 -0.99 -2.82 -5.26
CA VAL A 28 -0.63 -2.39 -6.60
C VAL A 28 -1.43 -1.13 -6.89
N MET A 29 -0.77 -0.10 -7.40
CA MET A 29 -1.42 1.14 -7.78
C MET A 29 -1.06 1.49 -9.21
N GLU A 30 -1.96 2.24 -9.87
CA GLU A 30 -1.74 2.72 -11.23
C GLU A 30 -1.55 4.22 -11.21
N ALA A 31 -0.48 4.68 -11.84
CA ALA A 31 -0.21 6.10 -12.00
C ALA A 31 0.40 6.31 -13.38
N MET A 32 -0.07 7.34 -14.09
CA MET A 32 0.48 7.71 -15.40
C MET A 32 0.49 6.53 -16.38
N LYS A 33 -0.57 5.73 -16.37
CA LYS A 33 -0.76 4.55 -17.23
C LYS A 33 0.22 3.41 -16.95
N MET A 34 0.88 3.43 -15.81
CA MET A 34 1.79 2.38 -15.39
C MET A 34 1.34 1.83 -14.04
N GLU A 35 1.41 0.51 -13.90
CA GLU A 35 1.16 -0.12 -12.60
C GLU A 35 2.46 -0.20 -11.82
N SER A 36 2.36 0.07 -10.53
CA SER A 36 3.50 0.02 -9.62
C SER A 36 3.12 -0.74 -8.36
N GLU A 37 4.06 -1.53 -7.86
CA GLU A 37 3.86 -2.22 -6.60
C GLU A 37 4.40 -1.35 -5.46
N VAL A 38 3.62 -1.23 -4.39
CA VAL A 38 4.08 -0.59 -3.16
C VAL A 38 4.54 -1.68 -2.23
N LYS A 39 5.81 -1.68 -1.89
CA LYS A 39 6.44 -2.72 -1.09
C LYS A 39 6.72 -2.20 0.32
N SER A 40 6.75 -3.12 1.28
CA SER A 40 7.05 -2.76 2.65
C SER A 40 8.54 -2.48 2.81
N PRO A 41 8.90 -1.37 3.47
CA PRO A 41 10.31 -1.08 3.74
C PRO A 41 10.88 -1.92 4.89
N GLN A 42 10.02 -2.60 5.65
CA GLN A 42 10.46 -3.39 6.81
C GLN A 42 9.40 -4.43 7.16
N ALA A 43 9.80 -5.41 7.96
CA ALA A 43 8.88 -6.42 8.47
C ALA A 43 7.99 -5.83 9.56
N GLY A 44 6.78 -6.35 9.69
CA GLY A 44 5.84 -5.90 10.70
C GLY A 44 4.48 -6.54 10.49
N ILE A 45 3.49 -6.03 11.20
CA ILE A 45 2.12 -6.51 11.10
C ILE A 45 1.24 -5.36 10.63
N VAL A 46 0.35 -5.63 9.67
CA VAL A 46 -0.59 -4.62 9.17
C VAL A 46 -1.58 -4.28 10.29
N GLN A 47 -1.53 -3.04 10.74
CA GLN A 47 -2.39 -2.55 11.81
C GLN A 47 -3.68 -1.98 11.25
N ALA A 48 -3.60 -1.25 10.16
CA ALA A 48 -4.76 -0.65 9.51
C ALA A 48 -4.51 -0.50 8.02
N VAL A 49 -5.56 -0.66 7.22
CA VAL A 49 -5.54 -0.41 5.79
C VAL A 49 -6.49 0.76 5.54
N HIS A 50 -5.96 1.86 5.01
CA HIS A 50 -6.70 3.11 4.86
C HIS A 50 -7.30 3.29 3.47
N VAL A 51 -7.05 2.37 2.55
CA VAL A 51 -7.50 2.48 1.16
C VAL A 51 -8.10 1.16 0.71
N GLN A 52 -8.84 1.21 -0.39
CA GLN A 52 -9.46 0.04 -1.01
C GLN A 52 -9.20 0.06 -2.50
N ALA A 53 -9.35 -1.09 -3.15
CA ALA A 53 -9.26 -1.16 -4.60
C ALA A 53 -10.26 -0.18 -5.22
N GLY A 54 -9.78 0.61 -6.18
CA GLY A 54 -10.59 1.63 -6.83
C GLY A 54 -10.49 3.02 -6.23
N ASN A 55 -9.83 3.17 -5.06
CA ASN A 55 -9.62 4.49 -4.46
C ASN A 55 -8.58 5.27 -5.24
N THR A 56 -8.75 6.60 -5.25
CA THR A 56 -7.75 7.53 -5.77
C THR A 56 -6.99 8.13 -4.59
N VAL A 57 -5.66 8.19 -4.70
CA VAL A 57 -4.81 8.72 -3.64
C VAL A 57 -3.90 9.80 -4.18
N GLN A 58 -3.42 10.65 -3.27
CA GLN A 58 -2.47 11.71 -3.55
C GLN A 58 -1.13 11.37 -2.92
N THR A 59 -0.06 12.00 -3.40
CA THR A 59 1.26 11.83 -2.79
C THR A 59 1.19 12.18 -1.30
N GLY A 60 1.70 11.27 -0.48
CA GLY A 60 1.72 11.47 0.97
C GLY A 60 0.50 10.93 1.70
N ASP A 61 -0.55 10.51 0.99
CA ASP A 61 -1.71 9.89 1.64
C ASP A 61 -1.27 8.59 2.31
N THR A 62 -1.74 8.37 3.53
CA THR A 62 -1.41 7.14 4.25
C THR A 62 -2.19 5.98 3.64
N LEU A 63 -1.46 4.98 3.16
CA LEU A 63 -2.07 3.79 2.56
C LEU A 63 -2.30 2.71 3.60
N ILE A 64 -1.27 2.37 4.34
CA ILE A 64 -1.28 1.28 5.30
C ILE A 64 -0.50 1.71 6.54
N THR A 65 -1.03 1.39 7.70
CA THR A 65 -0.33 1.57 8.97
C THR A 65 0.17 0.23 9.44
N MET A 66 1.45 0.16 9.75
CA MET A 66 2.08 -1.06 10.22
C MET A 66 2.59 -0.90 11.63
N ASN A 67 2.53 -1.98 12.39
CA ASN A 67 3.11 -2.08 13.70
C ASN A 67 4.40 -2.89 13.59
N THR A 68 5.52 -2.25 13.87
CA THR A 68 6.85 -2.88 13.75
C THR A 68 7.50 -3.12 15.09
#